data_b0e0fe2b29707fa818402b8feab27fd3
#
_entry.id   b0e0fe2b29707fa818402b8feab27fd3
#
_cell.length_a   1.000
_cell.length_b   1.000
_cell.length_c   1.000
_cell.angle_alpha   90.00
_cell.angle_beta   90.00
_cell.angle_gamma   90.00
#
_symmetry.space_group_name_H-M   'P 1'
#
loop_
_entity.id
_entity.type
_entity.pdbx_description
1 polymer ?
#
loop_
_entity_poly.entity_id
_entity_poly.type
_entity_poly.pdbx_seq_one_letter_code
_entity_poly.pdbx_strand_id
1 'polypeptide(L)'
;MKKFLMYGVMGAVLPFLASCGDDEDKTYTGENQVYLSAENPVIEESEATPLVVNVDLTSSYGQDITLDFKVTDDSHEILKLVDNPVTIPAGSRTATFQVVSNQKNILEEDTYFSIGLASVSVDDIKLNDVLKVRVTPGLKVPELSESQKELIEGYKVKYGIDLNEWIGVVPCTTKVESPAGGSTDDFAAEFERTLSGKTVITLSEQATEEVPVLKMTVNPMGLTEYFAWVMRQETVENDEYWFDENSGPSYKQIMDLLQWNRENPGSFTMSLDGLTLKEVSNSVASVDFVKTDEEKGYDIIPFDYVFSPWEYQKELIEQGNQVAIDLEETDGTANPSYYLQYGSVSEDEFGDGNFIEPEGKLDFSAQKMTFQFVFSHNMGSGYTRIYVTYEK
;
A
#
# COMPACT_ATOMS: atom_id res chain seq x y z
N MET A 1 -20.89 -43.19 5.65
CA MET A 1 -22.06 -42.31 5.84
C MET A 1 -21.74 -41.30 6.93
N LYS A 2 -21.31 -40.11 6.61
CA LYS A 2 -21.39 -38.92 7.44
C LYS A 2 -21.41 -37.71 6.50
N LYS A 3 -22.38 -36.86 6.70
CA LYS A 3 -22.86 -35.83 5.78
C LYS A 3 -21.95 -34.62 5.80
N PHE A 4 -21.54 -34.13 4.63
CA PHE A 4 -21.01 -32.82 4.40
C PHE A 4 -22.08 -31.76 4.71
N LEU A 5 -21.76 -30.81 5.57
CA LEU A 5 -22.56 -29.61 5.78
C LEU A 5 -21.90 -28.46 5.02
N MET A 6 -22.53 -28.09 3.93
CA MET A 6 -22.20 -26.95 3.09
C MET A 6 -22.79 -25.71 3.75
N TYR A 7 -21.98 -24.82 4.30
CA TYR A 7 -22.42 -23.50 4.75
C TYR A 7 -22.53 -22.57 3.55
N GLY A 8 -23.75 -22.41 3.05
CA GLY A 8 -24.08 -21.34 2.12
C GLY A 8 -24.14 -20.01 2.87
N VAL A 9 -23.38 -19.02 2.38
CA VAL A 9 -23.54 -17.61 2.78
C VAL A 9 -24.92 -17.16 2.25
N MET A 10 -25.86 -17.06 3.14
CA MET A 10 -27.22 -16.60 2.85
C MET A 10 -27.24 -15.09 3.08
N GLY A 11 -27.17 -14.33 2.01
CA GLY A 11 -27.40 -12.89 2.03
C GLY A 11 -28.75 -12.61 2.66
N ALA A 12 -28.75 -11.90 3.78
CA ALA A 12 -29.98 -11.47 4.44
C ALA A 12 -30.61 -10.32 3.62
N VAL A 13 -31.46 -10.69 2.66
CA VAL A 13 -32.46 -9.77 2.12
C VAL A 13 -33.52 -9.61 3.20
N LEU A 14 -33.51 -8.48 3.90
CA LEU A 14 -34.61 -8.10 4.79
C LEU A 14 -35.86 -7.83 3.95
N PRO A 15 -36.94 -8.62 4.12
CA PRO A 15 -38.21 -8.26 3.51
C PRO A 15 -38.77 -7.06 4.27
N PHE A 16 -38.95 -5.94 3.58
CA PHE A 16 -39.84 -4.89 4.06
C PHE A 16 -41.24 -5.48 4.21
N LEU A 17 -41.62 -5.79 5.44
CA LEU A 17 -43.03 -6.05 5.77
C LEU A 17 -43.76 -4.73 5.59
N ALA A 18 -44.56 -4.65 4.55
CA ALA A 18 -45.57 -3.64 4.42
C ALA A 18 -46.55 -3.83 5.57
N SER A 19 -46.39 -3.10 6.63
CA SER A 19 -47.42 -2.92 7.65
C SER A 19 -48.43 -1.90 7.08
N CYS A 20 -49.54 -2.40 6.56
CA CYS A 20 -50.74 -1.59 6.41
C CYS A 20 -51.33 -1.37 7.82
N GLY A 21 -50.96 -0.26 8.43
CA GLY A 21 -51.65 0.34 9.54
C GLY A 21 -52.00 1.77 9.12
N ASP A 22 -53.24 2.16 9.28
CA ASP A 22 -53.70 3.55 9.20
C ASP A 22 -52.94 4.37 10.26
N ASP A 23 -51.76 4.83 9.92
CA ASP A 23 -51.06 5.86 10.67
C ASP A 23 -51.21 7.17 9.88
N GLU A 24 -51.91 8.11 10.50
CA GLU A 24 -51.92 9.52 10.11
C GLU A 24 -50.52 9.92 9.62
N ASP A 25 -50.45 10.46 8.42
CA ASP A 25 -49.21 11.08 7.86
C ASP A 25 -48.64 12.04 8.89
N LYS A 26 -47.74 11.55 9.74
CA LYS A 26 -46.90 12.41 10.59
C LYS A 26 -45.90 13.08 9.68
N THR A 27 -46.34 14.18 9.10
CA THR A 27 -45.47 15.08 8.36
C THR A 27 -44.31 15.43 9.27
N TYR A 28 -43.10 15.09 8.86
CA TYR A 28 -41.91 15.50 9.58
C TYR A 28 -41.90 17.01 9.74
N THR A 29 -41.89 17.50 10.98
CA THR A 29 -41.96 18.93 11.30
C THR A 29 -40.63 19.52 11.76
N GLY A 30 -39.55 18.72 11.70
CA GLY A 30 -38.18 19.15 11.98
C GLY A 30 -37.55 19.94 10.83
N GLU A 31 -36.40 20.55 11.07
CA GLU A 31 -35.58 21.17 10.02
C GLU A 31 -35.15 20.08 9.02
N ASN A 32 -35.31 20.31 7.74
CA ASN A 32 -34.81 19.39 6.72
C ASN A 32 -33.29 19.56 6.59
N GLN A 33 -32.57 18.46 6.65
CA GLN A 33 -31.12 18.44 6.64
C GLN A 33 -30.61 17.59 5.47
N VAL A 34 -29.46 17.99 4.96
CA VAL A 34 -28.66 17.24 3.97
C VAL A 34 -27.61 16.45 4.71
N TYR A 35 -27.49 15.17 4.38
CA TYR A 35 -26.42 14.30 4.82
C TYR A 35 -25.56 13.90 3.61
N LEU A 36 -24.25 13.96 3.79
CA LEU A 36 -23.28 13.46 2.81
C LEU A 36 -22.64 12.19 3.34
N SER A 37 -22.55 11.17 2.49
CA SER A 37 -21.86 9.92 2.83
C SER A 37 -21.11 9.34 1.63
N ALA A 38 -20.04 8.59 1.90
CA ALA A 38 -19.31 7.79 0.93
C ALA A 38 -18.85 6.51 1.61
N GLU A 39 -18.79 5.40 0.86
CA GLU A 39 -18.42 4.09 1.41
C GLU A 39 -16.99 4.07 1.95
N ASN A 40 -16.05 4.65 1.18
CA ASN A 40 -14.65 4.83 1.59
C ASN A 40 -14.19 6.21 1.11
N PRO A 41 -14.19 7.25 1.95
CA PRO A 41 -13.87 8.61 1.53
C PRO A 41 -12.34 8.84 1.43
N VAL A 42 -11.66 8.03 0.62
CA VAL A 42 -10.23 8.11 0.32
C VAL A 42 -10.01 8.24 -1.18
N ILE A 43 -9.16 9.15 -1.59
CA ILE A 43 -8.74 9.39 -2.98
C ILE A 43 -7.22 9.40 -3.01
N GLU A 44 -6.60 8.70 -3.96
CA GLU A 44 -5.18 8.87 -4.27
C GLU A 44 -5.00 10.06 -5.23
N GLU A 45 -4.10 10.99 -4.91
CA GLU A 45 -3.92 12.23 -5.68
C GLU A 45 -3.59 11.99 -7.15
N SER A 46 -2.84 10.93 -7.45
CA SER A 46 -2.43 10.58 -8.81
C SER A 46 -3.53 9.90 -9.64
N GLU A 47 -4.63 9.48 -9.03
CA GLU A 47 -5.67 8.71 -9.70
C GLU A 47 -6.90 9.55 -10.05
N ALA A 48 -7.51 9.24 -11.21
CA ALA A 48 -8.76 9.85 -11.64
C ALA A 48 -10.00 9.04 -11.23
N THR A 49 -9.85 8.02 -10.38
CA THR A 49 -10.96 7.16 -9.94
C THR A 49 -11.97 7.97 -9.13
N PRO A 50 -13.25 8.04 -9.56
CA PRO A 50 -14.24 8.87 -8.87
C PRO A 50 -14.66 8.28 -7.53
N LEU A 51 -14.69 9.10 -6.49
CA LEU A 51 -15.38 8.82 -5.25
C LEU A 51 -16.86 9.23 -5.40
N VAL A 52 -17.77 8.28 -5.28
CA VAL A 52 -19.21 8.57 -5.31
C VAL A 52 -19.67 9.04 -3.94
N VAL A 53 -20.29 10.21 -3.90
CA VAL A 53 -20.88 10.80 -2.71
C VAL A 53 -22.39 10.73 -2.79
N ASN A 54 -23.01 10.11 -1.79
CA ASN A 54 -24.47 10.08 -1.62
C ASN A 54 -24.93 11.36 -0.91
N VAL A 55 -26.02 11.91 -1.39
CA VAL A 55 -26.71 13.08 -0.84
C VAL A 55 -28.10 12.64 -0.41
N ASP A 56 -28.39 12.72 0.88
CA ASP A 56 -29.66 12.31 1.47
C ASP A 56 -30.35 13.47 2.19
N LEU A 57 -31.64 13.69 1.90
CA LEU A 57 -32.49 14.64 2.64
C LEU A 57 -33.26 13.94 3.76
N THR A 58 -33.46 14.60 4.88
CA THR A 58 -34.31 14.10 5.97
C THR A 58 -35.76 13.84 5.49
N SER A 59 -36.29 14.71 4.64
CA SER A 59 -37.61 14.56 4.03
C SER A 59 -37.63 15.04 2.58
N SER A 60 -38.57 14.50 1.78
CA SER A 60 -38.73 14.91 0.39
C SER A 60 -39.41 16.27 0.27
N TYR A 61 -39.18 16.97 -0.83
CA TYR A 61 -39.85 18.20 -1.22
C TYR A 61 -40.85 17.97 -2.35
N GLY A 62 -41.87 18.81 -2.41
CA GLY A 62 -42.86 18.81 -3.51
C GLY A 62 -42.31 19.46 -4.80
N GLN A 63 -41.11 19.92 -4.83
CA GLN A 63 -40.43 20.53 -5.98
C GLN A 63 -38.98 20.06 -6.08
N ASP A 64 -38.36 20.25 -7.24
CA ASP A 64 -36.95 19.95 -7.43
C ASP A 64 -36.08 20.84 -6.54
N ILE A 65 -35.07 20.24 -5.89
CA ILE A 65 -34.10 20.94 -5.04
C ILE A 65 -32.74 20.86 -5.67
N THR A 66 -32.12 22.02 -5.89
CA THR A 66 -30.73 22.09 -6.35
C THR A 66 -29.81 22.43 -5.18
N LEU A 67 -28.76 21.63 -5.03
CA LEU A 67 -27.74 21.75 -3.99
C LEU A 67 -26.38 21.94 -4.70
N ASP A 68 -25.68 23.00 -4.34
CA ASP A 68 -24.32 23.26 -4.82
C ASP A 68 -23.34 23.01 -3.67
N PHE A 69 -22.36 22.15 -3.90
CA PHE A 69 -21.34 21.79 -2.94
C PHE A 69 -19.99 22.41 -3.32
N LYS A 70 -19.12 22.56 -2.34
CA LYS A 70 -17.74 23.02 -2.56
C LYS A 70 -16.76 22.24 -1.69
N VAL A 71 -15.54 22.13 -2.18
CA VAL A 71 -14.40 21.71 -1.37
C VAL A 71 -13.89 22.92 -0.60
N THR A 72 -13.64 22.78 0.69
CA THR A 72 -13.04 23.80 1.55
C THR A 72 -11.60 23.46 1.86
N ASP A 73 -10.79 24.48 2.08
CA ASP A 73 -9.35 24.39 2.40
C ASP A 73 -8.48 23.79 1.28
N ASP A 74 -8.98 23.82 0.05
CA ASP A 74 -8.31 23.32 -1.15
C ASP A 74 -7.76 24.47 -2.02
N SER A 75 -6.76 25.17 -1.50
CA SER A 75 -6.13 26.32 -2.18
C SER A 75 -5.36 25.91 -3.45
N HIS A 76 -5.03 24.65 -3.60
CA HIS A 76 -4.29 24.11 -4.74
C HIS A 76 -5.17 23.38 -5.75
N GLU A 77 -6.49 23.37 -5.53
CA GLU A 77 -7.44 22.68 -6.40
C GLU A 77 -7.06 21.18 -6.59
N ILE A 78 -6.79 20.49 -5.49
CA ILE A 78 -6.45 19.06 -5.49
C ILE A 78 -7.65 18.22 -5.91
N LEU A 79 -8.85 18.61 -5.48
CA LEU A 79 -10.09 17.92 -5.76
C LEU A 79 -11.00 18.72 -6.70
N LYS A 80 -11.81 18.00 -7.44
CA LYS A 80 -12.87 18.56 -8.29
C LYS A 80 -14.17 17.82 -8.05
N LEU A 81 -15.27 18.56 -7.98
CA LEU A 81 -16.61 17.99 -7.96
C LEU A 81 -17.14 17.84 -9.39
N VAL A 82 -17.70 16.67 -9.67
CA VAL A 82 -18.31 16.30 -10.97
C VAL A 82 -19.79 16.03 -10.72
N ASP A 83 -20.66 16.41 -11.64
CA ASP A 83 -22.12 16.38 -11.49
C ASP A 83 -22.63 17.26 -10.32
N ASN A 84 -21.94 18.36 -10.11
CA ASN A 84 -22.27 19.40 -9.14
C ASN A 84 -22.52 20.75 -9.90
N PRO A 85 -23.61 21.48 -9.64
CA PRO A 85 -24.62 21.27 -8.60
C PRO A 85 -25.53 20.06 -8.86
N VAL A 86 -26.01 19.45 -7.74
CA VAL A 86 -26.85 18.26 -7.71
C VAL A 86 -28.32 18.66 -7.67
N THR A 87 -29.17 17.99 -8.45
CA THR A 87 -30.64 18.18 -8.36
C THR A 87 -31.32 16.92 -7.78
N ILE A 88 -32.06 17.10 -6.69
CA ILE A 88 -32.94 16.10 -6.13
C ILE A 88 -34.35 16.34 -6.67
N PRO A 89 -34.94 15.43 -7.47
CA PRO A 89 -36.25 15.61 -8.03
C PRO A 89 -37.37 15.70 -6.99
N ALA A 90 -38.47 16.36 -7.33
CA ALA A 90 -39.67 16.42 -6.51
C ALA A 90 -40.12 15.03 -6.06
N GLY A 91 -40.41 14.88 -4.76
CA GLY A 91 -40.80 13.61 -4.15
C GLY A 91 -39.63 12.67 -3.84
N SER A 92 -38.43 12.92 -4.35
CA SER A 92 -37.21 12.16 -4.04
C SER A 92 -36.52 12.73 -2.79
N ARG A 93 -35.60 11.93 -2.21
CA ARG A 93 -34.76 12.36 -1.08
C ARG A 93 -33.29 12.16 -1.34
N THR A 94 -32.93 11.52 -2.41
CA THR A 94 -31.54 11.09 -2.66
C THR A 94 -31.04 11.55 -4.02
N ALA A 95 -29.77 11.86 -4.09
CA ALA A 95 -29.00 12.05 -5.32
C ALA A 95 -27.54 11.68 -5.09
N THR A 96 -26.72 11.77 -6.11
CA THR A 96 -25.29 11.52 -6.01
C THR A 96 -24.50 12.54 -6.83
N PHE A 97 -23.26 12.78 -6.43
CA PHE A 97 -22.24 13.44 -7.25
C PHE A 97 -20.91 12.72 -7.07
N GLN A 98 -19.89 13.15 -7.81
CA GLN A 98 -18.58 12.52 -7.73
C GLN A 98 -17.52 13.54 -7.30
N VAL A 99 -16.52 13.03 -6.60
CA VAL A 99 -15.29 13.76 -6.27
C VAL A 99 -14.13 13.06 -6.96
N VAL A 100 -13.33 13.80 -7.71
CA VAL A 100 -12.16 13.28 -8.41
C VAL A 100 -10.92 14.09 -8.08
N SER A 101 -9.76 13.47 -8.13
CA SER A 101 -8.50 14.21 -8.07
C SER A 101 -8.24 14.97 -9.37
N ASN A 102 -7.67 16.16 -9.26
CA ASN A 102 -7.10 16.91 -10.38
C ASN A 102 -5.67 16.45 -10.73
N GLN A 103 -5.16 15.40 -10.09
CA GLN A 103 -3.87 14.78 -10.36
C GLN A 103 -2.68 15.76 -10.33
N LYS A 104 -2.70 16.68 -9.40
CA LYS A 104 -1.63 17.70 -9.23
C LYS A 104 -0.32 17.08 -8.77
N ASN A 105 -0.37 15.97 -8.01
CA ASN A 105 0.78 15.24 -7.46
C ASN A 105 1.75 16.13 -6.66
N ILE A 106 1.19 16.99 -5.82
CA ILE A 106 1.95 17.96 -5.00
C ILE A 106 1.88 17.66 -3.50
N LEU A 107 0.97 16.78 -3.08
CA LEU A 107 0.88 16.38 -1.68
C LEU A 107 2.12 15.57 -1.29
N GLU A 108 2.58 15.78 -0.07
CA GLU A 108 3.71 15.05 0.53
C GLU A 108 3.26 14.09 1.63
N GLU A 109 2.06 14.34 2.17
CA GLU A 109 1.44 13.54 3.23
C GLU A 109 -0.08 13.49 3.06
N ASP A 110 -0.72 12.57 3.77
CA ASP A 110 -2.17 12.44 3.81
C ASP A 110 -2.82 13.77 4.21
N THR A 111 -3.66 14.29 3.35
CA THR A 111 -4.33 15.57 3.54
C THR A 111 -5.85 15.38 3.57
N TYR A 112 -6.52 16.07 4.47
CA TYR A 112 -7.98 15.99 4.62
C TYR A 112 -8.63 17.24 4.07
N PHE A 113 -9.56 17.05 3.13
CA PHE A 113 -10.43 18.10 2.59
C PHE A 113 -11.85 17.91 3.06
N SER A 114 -12.58 19.02 3.23
CA SER A 114 -13.98 18.98 3.64
C SER A 114 -14.88 19.39 2.48
N ILE A 115 -15.95 18.62 2.26
CA ILE A 115 -17.00 18.97 1.29
C ILE A 115 -18.18 19.53 2.06
N GLY A 116 -18.52 20.77 1.78
CA GLY A 116 -19.59 21.51 2.42
C GLY A 116 -20.60 22.06 1.41
N LEU A 117 -21.77 22.46 1.92
CA LEU A 117 -22.80 23.10 1.11
C LEU A 117 -22.40 24.54 0.79
N ALA A 118 -22.37 24.91 -0.48
CA ALA A 118 -22.11 26.26 -0.95
C ALA A 118 -23.41 27.06 -1.08
N SER A 119 -24.43 26.46 -1.71
CA SER A 119 -25.74 27.06 -1.84
C SER A 119 -26.84 25.98 -2.00
N VAL A 120 -28.08 26.38 -1.75
CA VAL A 120 -29.28 25.55 -1.95
C VAL A 120 -30.41 26.41 -2.49
N SER A 121 -31.28 25.81 -3.30
CA SER A 121 -32.39 26.50 -3.96
C SER A 121 -33.55 26.85 -3.04
N VAL A 122 -33.54 26.40 -1.79
CA VAL A 122 -34.56 26.64 -0.75
C VAL A 122 -33.90 27.02 0.59
N ASP A 123 -34.46 27.97 1.33
CA ASP A 123 -33.78 28.56 2.49
C ASP A 123 -33.83 27.70 3.78
N ASP A 124 -34.66 26.67 3.82
CA ASP A 124 -34.94 25.86 5.01
C ASP A 124 -34.12 24.55 5.10
N ILE A 125 -33.17 24.35 4.19
CA ILE A 125 -32.27 23.20 4.20
C ILE A 125 -30.88 23.61 4.71
N LYS A 126 -30.35 22.80 5.62
CA LYS A 126 -28.99 22.93 6.15
C LYS A 126 -28.20 21.65 5.97
N LEU A 127 -26.90 21.77 5.77
CA LEU A 127 -26.01 20.62 5.84
C LEU A 127 -25.87 20.17 7.30
N ASN A 128 -26.06 18.87 7.56
CA ASN A 128 -25.90 18.32 8.91
C ASN A 128 -24.43 18.36 9.37
N ASP A 129 -23.52 17.87 8.52
CA ASP A 129 -22.09 17.90 8.75
C ASP A 129 -21.35 17.87 7.41
N VAL A 130 -20.10 18.34 7.40
CA VAL A 130 -19.22 18.24 6.23
C VAL A 130 -18.73 16.82 6.03
N LEU A 131 -18.60 16.38 4.78
CA LEU A 131 -17.93 15.11 4.47
C LEU A 131 -16.42 15.36 4.41
N LYS A 132 -15.66 14.65 5.24
CA LYS A 132 -14.19 14.67 5.18
C LYS A 132 -13.71 13.60 4.19
N VAL A 133 -12.90 14.02 3.23
CA VAL A 133 -12.24 13.17 2.25
C VAL A 133 -10.74 13.20 2.54
N ARG A 134 -10.14 12.03 2.74
CA ARG A 134 -8.69 11.87 2.83
C ARG A 134 -8.11 11.73 1.43
N VAL A 135 -7.14 12.56 1.10
CA VAL A 135 -6.37 12.43 -0.14
C VAL A 135 -4.96 11.98 0.22
N THR A 136 -4.57 10.83 -0.32
CA THR A 136 -3.22 10.30 -0.16
C THR A 136 -2.31 10.83 -1.26
N PRO A 137 -1.01 11.09 -0.99
CA PRO A 137 -0.05 11.49 -2.01
C PRO A 137 -0.02 10.52 -3.18
N GLY A 138 0.16 11.06 -4.37
CA GLY A 138 0.43 10.26 -5.56
C GLY A 138 1.87 9.71 -5.55
N LEU A 139 2.08 8.62 -6.29
CA LEU A 139 3.41 8.06 -6.46
C LEU A 139 4.28 9.00 -7.31
N LYS A 140 5.36 9.54 -6.72
CA LYS A 140 6.31 10.41 -7.42
C LYS A 140 7.28 9.55 -8.25
N VAL A 141 7.28 9.78 -9.56
CA VAL A 141 8.27 9.19 -10.48
C VAL A 141 9.46 10.14 -10.55
N PRO A 142 10.68 9.69 -10.20
CA PRO A 142 11.88 10.52 -10.33
C PRO A 142 12.09 10.96 -11.80
N GLU A 143 12.47 12.21 -12.00
CA GLU A 143 12.84 12.68 -13.33
C GLU A 143 14.17 12.04 -13.76
N LEU A 144 14.19 11.53 -14.99
CA LEU A 144 15.43 11.04 -15.59
C LEU A 144 16.37 12.19 -15.91
N SER A 145 17.65 12.06 -15.55
CA SER A 145 18.70 12.94 -15.99
C SER A 145 18.91 12.83 -17.51
N GLU A 146 19.53 13.83 -18.13
CA GLU A 146 19.84 13.79 -19.55
C GLU A 146 20.72 12.58 -19.90
N SER A 147 21.69 12.24 -19.06
CA SER A 147 22.54 11.05 -19.26
C SER A 147 21.72 9.74 -19.20
N GLN A 148 20.75 9.64 -18.31
CA GLN A 148 19.85 8.47 -18.27
C GLN A 148 18.98 8.37 -19.52
N LYS A 149 18.46 9.48 -20.03
CA LYS A 149 17.71 9.52 -21.29
C LYS A 149 18.58 9.08 -22.49
N GLU A 150 19.83 9.55 -22.56
CA GLU A 150 20.79 9.14 -23.58
C GLU A 150 21.08 7.62 -23.53
N LEU A 151 21.23 7.06 -22.32
CA LEU A 151 21.42 5.62 -22.14
C LEU A 151 20.22 4.83 -22.67
N ILE A 152 19.00 5.24 -22.34
CA ILE A 152 17.76 4.56 -22.81
C ILE A 152 17.67 4.56 -24.33
N GLU A 153 17.96 5.71 -24.98
CA GLU A 153 18.00 5.77 -26.44
C GLU A 153 19.13 4.89 -27.02
N GLY A 154 20.27 4.83 -26.33
CA GLY A 154 21.36 3.92 -26.69
C GLY A 154 20.95 2.44 -26.67
N TYR A 155 20.22 2.02 -25.65
CA TYR A 155 19.70 0.63 -25.54
C TYR A 155 18.70 0.29 -26.64
N LYS A 156 17.88 1.26 -27.03
CA LYS A 156 16.95 1.09 -28.14
C LYS A 156 17.68 0.85 -29.46
N VAL A 157 18.76 1.55 -29.71
CA VAL A 157 19.59 1.36 -30.90
C VAL A 157 20.38 0.04 -30.81
N LYS A 158 20.98 -0.24 -29.65
CA LYS A 158 21.92 -1.37 -29.50
C LYS A 158 21.24 -2.72 -29.36
N TYR A 159 20.15 -2.78 -28.60
CA TYR A 159 19.47 -4.00 -28.22
C TYR A 159 18.05 -4.12 -28.81
N GLY A 160 17.51 -3.03 -29.36
CA GLY A 160 16.14 -2.98 -29.87
C GLY A 160 15.08 -2.95 -28.77
N ILE A 161 15.44 -2.53 -27.55
CA ILE A 161 14.52 -2.44 -26.39
C ILE A 161 14.20 -1.00 -26.07
N ASP A 162 12.95 -0.71 -25.71
CA ASP A 162 12.52 0.60 -25.23
C ASP A 162 12.21 0.56 -23.73
N LEU A 163 13.18 0.96 -22.91
CA LEU A 163 13.01 0.99 -21.46
C LEU A 163 12.06 2.10 -20.99
N ASN A 164 11.74 3.10 -21.83
CA ASN A 164 10.71 4.09 -21.45
C ASN A 164 9.36 3.44 -21.17
N GLU A 165 9.07 2.28 -21.79
CA GLU A 165 7.86 1.51 -21.50
C GLU A 165 7.81 0.98 -20.06
N TRP A 166 8.95 0.83 -19.39
CA TRP A 166 9.06 0.28 -18.04
C TRP A 166 9.35 1.32 -16.97
N ILE A 167 9.67 2.55 -17.36
CA ILE A 167 9.90 3.65 -16.43
C ILE A 167 8.58 4.32 -16.07
N GLY A 168 8.39 4.61 -14.79
CA GLY A 168 7.18 5.19 -14.24
C GLY A 168 6.46 4.27 -13.26
N VAL A 169 5.18 4.48 -13.11
CA VAL A 169 4.32 3.67 -12.23
C VAL A 169 3.85 2.43 -12.99
N VAL A 170 4.18 1.27 -12.47
CA VAL A 170 3.84 -0.03 -13.08
C VAL A 170 3.02 -0.85 -12.10
N PRO A 171 1.82 -1.34 -12.48
CA PRO A 171 1.02 -2.22 -11.63
C PRO A 171 1.71 -3.55 -11.44
N CYS A 172 1.59 -4.13 -10.26
CA CYS A 172 2.13 -5.44 -9.93
C CYS A 172 1.12 -6.30 -9.17
N THR A 173 1.25 -7.60 -9.33
CA THR A 173 0.58 -8.62 -8.52
C THR A 173 1.64 -9.51 -7.92
N THR A 174 1.60 -9.69 -6.60
CA THR A 174 2.56 -10.51 -5.87
C THR A 174 1.83 -11.59 -5.11
N LYS A 175 2.18 -12.83 -5.39
CA LYS A 175 1.70 -14.01 -4.67
C LYS A 175 2.75 -14.42 -3.65
N VAL A 176 2.33 -14.61 -2.40
CA VAL A 176 3.15 -15.08 -1.28
C VAL A 176 2.57 -16.38 -0.77
N GLU A 177 3.38 -17.42 -0.72
CA GLU A 177 3.04 -18.73 -0.18
C GLU A 177 3.94 -19.02 1.03
N SER A 178 3.38 -18.99 2.24
CA SER A 178 4.11 -19.27 3.48
C SER A 178 3.83 -20.69 3.97
N PRO A 179 4.86 -21.46 4.36
CA PRO A 179 4.67 -22.79 4.93
C PRO A 179 4.07 -22.72 6.33
N ALA A 180 3.52 -23.83 6.81
CA ALA A 180 3.09 -23.99 8.20
C ALA A 180 4.30 -24.17 9.13
N GLY A 181 4.07 -24.05 10.44
CA GLY A 181 5.02 -24.41 11.49
C GLY A 181 5.87 -23.26 12.02
N GLY A 182 5.52 -22.02 11.65
CA GLY A 182 6.13 -20.82 12.22
C GLY A 182 5.84 -20.64 13.71
N SER A 183 6.59 -19.77 14.35
CA SER A 183 6.63 -19.61 15.82
C SER A 183 5.52 -18.74 16.40
N THR A 184 4.75 -18.04 15.56
CA THR A 184 3.58 -17.25 15.99
C THR A 184 2.30 -17.80 15.38
N ASP A 185 1.15 -17.40 15.93
CA ASP A 185 -0.18 -17.82 15.45
C ASP A 185 -0.37 -17.51 13.96
N ASP A 186 0.13 -16.35 13.50
CA ASP A 186 0.02 -15.91 12.10
C ASP A 186 0.84 -16.77 11.12
N PHE A 187 1.89 -17.42 11.59
CA PHE A 187 2.76 -18.31 10.80
C PHE A 187 2.62 -19.79 11.16
N ALA A 188 1.79 -20.13 12.15
CA ALA A 188 1.59 -21.51 12.59
C ALA A 188 0.96 -22.40 11.53
N ALA A 189 0.09 -21.85 10.69
CA ALA A 189 -0.55 -22.54 9.57
C ALA A 189 -0.03 -22.01 8.23
N GLU A 190 -0.02 -22.86 7.21
CA GLU A 190 0.26 -22.41 5.84
C GLU A 190 -0.77 -21.36 5.38
N PHE A 191 -0.31 -20.37 4.64
CA PHE A 191 -1.18 -19.39 4.03
C PHE A 191 -0.71 -18.99 2.63
N GLU A 192 -1.65 -18.54 1.83
CA GLU A 192 -1.42 -17.90 0.55
C GLU A 192 -2.05 -16.51 0.56
N ARG A 193 -1.28 -15.50 0.11
CA ARG A 193 -1.76 -14.13 -0.05
C ARG A 193 -1.46 -13.64 -1.45
N THR A 194 -2.41 -12.96 -2.05
CA THR A 194 -2.21 -12.21 -3.29
C THR A 194 -2.32 -10.73 -2.99
N LEU A 195 -1.26 -10.01 -3.28
CA LEU A 195 -1.13 -8.57 -3.09
C LEU A 195 -1.20 -7.89 -4.46
N SER A 196 -1.99 -6.85 -4.57
CA SER A 196 -2.03 -6.00 -5.76
C SER A 196 -1.52 -4.61 -5.39
N GLY A 197 -0.63 -4.06 -6.19
CA GLY A 197 -0.02 -2.77 -5.90
C GLY A 197 0.57 -2.12 -7.13
N LYS A 198 1.32 -1.06 -6.90
CA LYS A 198 2.07 -0.34 -7.92
C LYS A 198 3.50 -0.16 -7.46
N THR A 199 4.43 -0.27 -8.38
CA THR A 199 5.86 -0.01 -8.15
C THR A 199 6.28 1.18 -9.00
N VAL A 200 7.11 2.07 -8.47
CA VAL A 200 7.78 3.10 -9.26
C VAL A 200 9.12 2.56 -9.73
N ILE A 201 9.27 2.43 -11.04
CA ILE A 201 10.50 1.95 -11.68
C ILE A 201 11.19 3.11 -12.39
N THR A 202 12.51 3.20 -12.27
CA THR A 202 13.37 4.16 -12.95
C THR A 202 14.65 3.49 -13.45
N LEU A 203 15.46 4.20 -14.24
CA LEU A 203 16.80 3.75 -14.59
C LEU A 203 17.71 3.99 -13.38
N SER A 204 18.49 2.97 -13.01
CA SER A 204 19.52 3.09 -11.96
C SER A 204 20.68 4.00 -12.39
N GLU A 205 21.31 4.64 -11.43
CA GLU A 205 22.57 5.35 -11.65
C GLU A 205 23.75 4.40 -11.92
N GLN A 206 23.59 3.10 -11.64
CA GLN A 206 24.55 2.04 -11.96
C GLN A 206 24.50 1.62 -13.44
N ALA A 207 23.48 2.08 -14.20
CA ALA A 207 23.36 1.78 -15.61
C ALA A 207 24.52 2.38 -16.43
N THR A 208 24.99 1.62 -17.43
CA THR A 208 26.10 2.02 -18.31
C THR A 208 25.69 1.83 -19.78
N GLU A 209 26.47 2.32 -20.73
CA GLU A 209 26.21 2.11 -22.16
C GLU A 209 26.11 0.61 -22.56
N GLU A 210 26.73 -0.26 -21.77
CA GLU A 210 26.77 -1.69 -22.03
C GLU A 210 25.72 -2.47 -21.25
N VAL A 211 25.30 -1.96 -20.07
CA VAL A 211 24.50 -2.75 -19.12
C VAL A 211 23.32 -1.91 -18.63
N PRO A 212 22.09 -2.22 -19.08
CA PRO A 212 20.89 -1.60 -18.52
C PRO A 212 20.65 -2.10 -17.09
N VAL A 213 20.39 -1.17 -16.18
CA VAL A 213 20.09 -1.46 -14.76
C VAL A 213 18.86 -0.68 -14.37
N LEU A 214 17.84 -1.35 -13.83
CA LEU A 214 16.64 -0.72 -13.31
C LEU A 214 16.71 -0.57 -11.80
N LYS A 215 15.91 0.36 -11.29
CA LYS A 215 15.70 0.62 -9.86
C LYS A 215 14.22 0.73 -9.57
N MET A 216 13.77 0.11 -8.50
CA MET A 216 12.42 0.23 -7.94
C MET A 216 12.49 1.15 -6.73
N THR A 217 11.93 2.36 -6.83
CA THR A 217 12.07 3.39 -5.78
C THR A 217 10.92 3.38 -4.77
N VAL A 218 9.78 2.80 -5.13
CA VAL A 218 8.60 2.68 -4.27
C VAL A 218 8.00 1.30 -4.44
N ASN A 219 7.67 0.65 -3.34
CA ASN A 219 6.99 -0.64 -3.26
C ASN A 219 7.61 -1.71 -4.18
N PRO A 220 8.92 -1.98 -4.03
CA PRO A 220 9.61 -2.93 -4.88
C PRO A 220 8.95 -4.30 -4.78
N MET A 221 8.72 -4.92 -5.94
CA MET A 221 8.09 -6.24 -6.07
C MET A 221 6.70 -6.35 -5.40
N GLY A 222 6.04 -5.21 -5.08
CA GLY A 222 4.75 -5.21 -4.40
C GLY A 222 4.80 -5.70 -2.95
N LEU A 223 5.98 -5.68 -2.29
CA LEU A 223 6.22 -6.37 -1.02
C LEU A 223 6.25 -5.45 0.21
N THR A 224 6.23 -4.13 0.06
CA THR A 224 6.39 -3.20 1.19
C THR A 224 5.38 -3.48 2.30
N GLU A 225 4.10 -3.63 1.98
CA GLU A 225 3.04 -3.92 2.94
C GLU A 225 3.20 -5.31 3.58
N TYR A 226 3.66 -6.30 2.81
CA TYR A 226 3.91 -7.63 3.34
C TYR A 226 5.03 -7.62 4.37
N PHE A 227 6.16 -6.99 4.08
CA PHE A 227 7.28 -6.93 5.03
C PHE A 227 6.97 -6.03 6.24
N ALA A 228 6.25 -4.93 6.05
CA ALA A 228 5.74 -4.14 7.16
C ALA A 228 4.82 -4.97 8.07
N TRP A 229 3.97 -5.83 7.49
CA TRP A 229 3.13 -6.75 8.25
C TRP A 229 3.98 -7.80 8.99
N VAL A 230 4.95 -8.46 8.32
CA VAL A 230 5.88 -9.42 8.96
C VAL A 230 6.57 -8.77 10.15
N MET A 231 7.15 -7.58 9.96
CA MET A 231 7.82 -6.86 11.05
C MET A 231 6.89 -6.60 12.24
N ARG A 232 5.65 -6.19 12.00
CA ARG A 232 4.67 -5.98 13.09
C ARG A 232 4.35 -7.26 13.83
N GLN A 233 4.19 -8.38 13.12
CA GLN A 233 3.93 -9.68 13.74
C GLN A 233 5.10 -10.14 14.59
N GLU A 234 6.33 -9.84 14.19
CA GLU A 234 7.54 -10.18 14.96
C GLU A 234 7.79 -9.26 16.14
N THR A 235 7.19 -8.07 16.16
CA THR A 235 7.50 -7.02 17.13
C THR A 235 6.28 -6.56 17.92
N VAL A 236 5.63 -5.49 17.51
CA VAL A 236 4.57 -4.82 18.28
C VAL A 236 3.31 -5.67 18.49
N GLU A 237 3.08 -6.68 17.67
CA GLU A 237 1.96 -7.63 17.79
C GLU A 237 2.32 -8.90 18.56
N ASN A 238 3.60 -9.15 18.83
CA ASN A 238 4.08 -10.35 19.50
C ASN A 238 4.11 -10.17 21.03
N ASP A 239 3.00 -10.53 21.69
CA ASP A 239 2.86 -10.41 23.16
C ASP A 239 3.86 -11.27 23.94
N GLU A 240 4.22 -12.44 23.43
CA GLU A 240 5.11 -13.35 24.12
C GLU A 240 6.56 -12.87 24.12
N TYR A 241 6.97 -12.19 23.06
CA TYR A 241 8.36 -11.83 22.86
C TYR A 241 8.69 -10.41 23.32
N TRP A 242 7.79 -9.44 23.08
CA TRP A 242 8.08 -8.03 23.30
C TRP A 242 7.46 -7.46 24.55
N PHE A 243 6.34 -8.03 25.01
CA PHE A 243 5.60 -7.56 26.16
C PHE A 243 5.71 -8.49 27.38
N ASP A 244 6.30 -9.69 27.24
CA ASP A 244 6.57 -10.59 28.37
C ASP A 244 7.67 -9.99 29.27
N GLU A 245 7.41 -9.93 30.57
CA GLU A 245 8.37 -9.50 31.56
C GLU A 245 9.64 -10.38 31.63
N ASN A 246 9.57 -11.58 31.02
CA ASN A 246 10.66 -12.55 30.96
C ASN A 246 11.51 -12.44 29.67
N SER A 247 11.00 -11.78 28.65
CA SER A 247 11.78 -11.46 27.42
C SER A 247 12.70 -10.29 27.74
N GLY A 248 13.94 -10.47 27.77
CA GLY A 248 15.01 -9.57 28.18
C GLY A 248 14.70 -8.07 28.25
N PRO A 249 15.16 -7.36 29.24
CA PRO A 249 14.80 -5.94 29.45
C PRO A 249 15.14 -5.02 28.29
N SER A 250 16.05 -5.41 27.38
CA SER A 250 16.49 -4.62 26.23
C SER A 250 15.39 -4.31 25.21
N TYR A 251 14.55 -5.30 24.87
CA TYR A 251 13.48 -5.09 23.87
C TYR A 251 12.42 -4.12 24.38
N LYS A 252 11.93 -4.31 25.58
CA LYS A 252 10.97 -3.38 26.18
C LYS A 252 11.55 -1.97 26.32
N GLN A 253 12.82 -1.86 26.67
CA GLN A 253 13.49 -0.57 26.83
C GLN A 253 13.59 0.18 25.50
N ILE A 254 13.92 -0.50 24.38
CA ILE A 254 13.97 0.16 23.06
C ILE A 254 12.58 0.59 22.60
N MET A 255 11.56 -0.25 22.81
CA MET A 255 10.18 0.09 22.45
C MET A 255 9.68 1.30 23.26
N ASP A 256 9.95 1.35 24.56
CA ASP A 256 9.60 2.49 25.41
C ASP A 256 10.38 3.75 25.00
N LEU A 257 11.67 3.64 24.70
CA LEU A 257 12.52 4.77 24.26
C LEU A 257 12.04 5.37 22.95
N LEU A 258 11.67 4.52 21.98
CA LEU A 258 11.24 4.93 20.66
C LEU A 258 9.74 5.23 20.58
N GLN A 259 8.96 5.01 21.64
CA GLN A 259 7.51 5.03 21.65
C GLN A 259 6.91 4.12 20.56
N TRP A 260 7.58 3.02 20.31
CA TRP A 260 7.23 2.03 19.29
C TRP A 260 6.31 0.98 19.92
N ASN A 261 5.07 0.92 19.48
CA ASN A 261 4.03 0.06 20.04
C ASN A 261 2.90 -0.15 19.02
N ARG A 262 1.81 -0.86 19.42
CA ARG A 262 0.68 -1.16 18.53
C ARG A 262 -0.03 0.06 17.99
N GLU A 263 -0.15 1.13 18.79
CA GLU A 263 -0.78 2.39 18.35
C GLU A 263 0.16 3.22 17.48
N ASN A 264 1.46 3.01 17.62
CA ASN A 264 2.51 3.66 16.84
C ASN A 264 3.52 2.63 16.30
N PRO A 265 3.12 1.81 15.31
CA PRO A 265 3.96 0.74 14.78
C PRO A 265 5.12 1.22 13.90
N GLY A 266 5.19 2.52 13.63
CA GLY A 266 6.17 3.12 12.73
C GLY A 266 5.75 3.05 11.25
N SER A 267 6.36 3.92 10.45
CA SER A 267 6.25 3.88 8.98
C SER A 267 7.37 3.02 8.39
N PHE A 268 7.06 2.30 7.32
CA PHE A 268 7.99 1.42 6.65
C PHE A 268 7.94 1.63 5.14
N THR A 269 9.08 1.87 4.53
CA THR A 269 9.23 1.96 3.08
C THR A 269 10.41 1.15 2.60
N MET A 270 10.40 0.78 1.33
CA MET A 270 11.45 -0.02 0.69
C MET A 270 11.82 0.52 -0.67
N SER A 271 13.05 0.28 -1.06
CA SER A 271 13.52 0.40 -2.44
C SER A 271 14.39 -0.80 -2.82
N LEU A 272 14.61 -0.98 -4.12
CA LEU A 272 15.51 -2.02 -4.66
C LEU A 272 16.25 -1.44 -5.86
N ASP A 273 17.58 -1.40 -5.76
CA ASP A 273 18.45 -0.96 -6.85
C ASP A 273 19.26 -2.15 -7.40
N GLY A 274 19.80 -1.99 -8.60
CA GLY A 274 20.71 -2.95 -9.19
C GLY A 274 20.04 -4.11 -9.95
N LEU A 275 18.78 -3.94 -10.41
CA LEU A 275 18.14 -4.93 -11.28
C LEU A 275 18.80 -4.92 -12.65
N THR A 276 19.80 -5.76 -12.82
CA THR A 276 20.68 -5.79 -14.00
C THR A 276 20.07 -6.64 -15.11
N LEU A 277 19.84 -6.05 -16.28
CA LEU A 277 19.37 -6.81 -17.45
C LEU A 277 20.54 -7.51 -18.12
N LYS A 278 20.46 -8.83 -18.23
CA LYS A 278 21.44 -9.69 -18.88
C LYS A 278 20.81 -10.41 -20.08
N GLU A 279 21.65 -10.89 -20.99
CA GLU A 279 21.24 -11.63 -22.19
C GLU A 279 20.17 -10.87 -23.00
N VAL A 280 20.34 -9.55 -23.07
CA VAL A 280 19.35 -8.64 -23.64
C VAL A 280 19.20 -8.89 -25.15
N SER A 281 17.97 -9.20 -25.54
CA SER A 281 17.54 -9.28 -26.94
C SER A 281 16.35 -8.34 -27.18
N ASN A 282 15.93 -8.20 -28.40
CA ASN A 282 14.77 -7.37 -28.76
C ASN A 282 13.41 -7.87 -28.21
N SER A 283 13.39 -9.03 -27.57
CA SER A 283 12.17 -9.64 -27.03
C SER A 283 12.25 -10.00 -25.56
N VAL A 284 13.43 -10.40 -25.06
CA VAL A 284 13.59 -10.93 -23.69
C VAL A 284 14.93 -10.54 -23.13
N ALA A 285 14.96 -10.29 -21.80
CA ALA A 285 16.16 -10.21 -20.98
C ALA A 285 15.95 -11.01 -19.69
N SER A 286 17.01 -11.64 -19.16
CA SER A 286 17.03 -12.06 -17.76
C SER A 286 17.30 -10.86 -16.88
N VAL A 287 16.74 -10.87 -15.67
CA VAL A 287 16.92 -9.80 -14.68
C VAL A 287 17.65 -10.38 -13.49
N ASP A 288 18.89 -9.95 -13.30
CA ASP A 288 19.68 -10.31 -12.14
C ASP A 288 19.37 -9.30 -11.02
N PHE A 289 18.90 -9.80 -9.90
CA PHE A 289 18.42 -9.01 -8.77
C PHE A 289 18.94 -9.52 -7.42
N VAL A 290 19.79 -10.53 -7.45
CA VAL A 290 20.36 -11.18 -6.29
C VAL A 290 21.82 -10.77 -6.12
N LYS A 291 22.29 -10.62 -4.88
CA LYS A 291 23.68 -10.37 -4.55
C LYS A 291 24.13 -11.30 -3.44
N THR A 292 25.38 -11.76 -3.53
CA THR A 292 26.01 -12.46 -2.42
C THR A 292 26.38 -11.45 -1.34
N ASP A 293 25.88 -11.68 -0.13
CA ASP A 293 26.33 -10.96 1.07
C ASP A 293 27.60 -11.67 1.58
N GLU A 294 28.76 -11.04 1.35
CA GLU A 294 30.06 -11.64 1.69
C GLU A 294 30.28 -11.80 3.21
N GLU A 295 29.61 -10.97 4.04
CA GLU A 295 29.70 -11.05 5.50
C GLU A 295 28.87 -12.22 6.04
N LYS A 296 27.71 -12.43 5.46
CA LYS A 296 26.78 -13.48 5.87
C LYS A 296 27.03 -14.82 5.16
N GLY A 297 27.64 -14.77 3.98
CA GLY A 297 27.99 -15.97 3.20
C GLY A 297 26.83 -16.61 2.44
N TYR A 298 25.73 -15.88 2.22
CA TYR A 298 24.59 -16.34 1.44
C TYR A 298 24.06 -15.25 0.50
N ASP A 299 23.23 -15.63 -0.46
CA ASP A 299 22.64 -14.72 -1.42
C ASP A 299 21.40 -14.03 -0.85
N ILE A 300 21.26 -12.74 -1.14
CA ILE A 300 20.15 -11.88 -0.71
C ILE A 300 19.59 -11.07 -1.87
N ILE A 301 18.35 -10.61 -1.75
CA ILE A 301 17.86 -9.47 -2.52
C ILE A 301 18.20 -8.21 -1.74
N PRO A 302 18.97 -7.28 -2.30
CA PRO A 302 19.49 -6.12 -1.58
C PRO A 302 18.42 -5.03 -1.45
N PHE A 303 17.30 -5.36 -0.78
CA PHE A 303 16.31 -4.34 -0.42
C PHE A 303 16.93 -3.31 0.51
N ASP A 304 16.64 -2.05 0.24
CA ASP A 304 16.93 -0.94 1.14
C ASP A 304 15.65 -0.59 1.92
N TYR A 305 15.78 -0.44 3.24
CA TYR A 305 14.66 -0.24 4.16
C TYR A 305 14.76 1.11 4.84
N VAL A 306 13.64 1.84 4.89
CA VAL A 306 13.48 3.00 5.77
C VAL A 306 12.37 2.68 6.75
N PHE A 307 12.69 2.65 8.03
CA PHE A 307 11.76 2.34 9.10
C PHE A 307 11.88 3.40 10.20
N SER A 308 10.80 4.14 10.43
CA SER A 308 10.88 5.34 11.29
C SER A 308 11.38 5.09 12.71
N PRO A 309 11.09 3.97 13.40
CA PRO A 309 11.74 3.69 14.68
C PRO A 309 13.25 3.49 14.57
N TRP A 310 13.72 2.85 13.48
CA TRP A 310 15.14 2.67 13.23
C TRP A 310 15.85 3.99 12.94
N GLU A 311 15.25 4.84 12.10
CA GLU A 311 15.78 6.18 11.83
C GLU A 311 15.92 6.97 13.13
N TYR A 312 14.89 6.92 14.01
CA TYR A 312 14.93 7.62 15.30
C TYR A 312 15.99 7.02 16.25
N GLN A 313 16.17 5.71 16.27
CA GLN A 313 17.25 5.09 17.06
C GLN A 313 18.63 5.54 16.59
N LYS A 314 18.88 5.58 15.27
CA LYS A 314 20.12 6.10 14.70
C LYS A 314 20.38 7.56 15.10
N GLU A 315 19.36 8.40 15.03
CA GLU A 315 19.47 9.80 15.46
C GLU A 315 19.87 9.91 16.93
N LEU A 316 19.27 9.10 17.80
CA LEU A 316 19.63 9.08 19.23
C LEU A 316 21.07 8.62 19.46
N ILE A 317 21.54 7.63 18.72
CA ILE A 317 22.92 7.14 18.77
C ILE A 317 23.88 8.23 18.31
N GLU A 318 23.61 8.89 17.20
CA GLU A 318 24.41 10.01 16.68
C GLU A 318 24.48 11.18 17.64
N GLN A 319 23.42 11.43 18.41
CA GLN A 319 23.36 12.44 19.47
C GLN A 319 24.10 12.02 20.75
N GLY A 320 24.63 10.80 20.78
CA GLY A 320 25.35 10.26 21.93
C GLY A 320 24.43 9.82 23.09
N ASN A 321 23.18 9.45 22.79
CA ASN A 321 22.28 8.89 23.80
C ASN A 321 22.80 7.51 24.23
N GLN A 322 23.32 7.44 25.45
CA GLN A 322 23.96 6.22 25.94
C GLN A 322 22.99 5.04 26.03
N VAL A 323 21.72 5.28 26.33
CA VAL A 323 20.73 4.20 26.39
C VAL A 323 20.51 3.59 25.01
N ALA A 324 20.39 4.40 23.96
CA ALA A 324 20.24 3.91 22.60
C ALA A 324 21.47 3.14 22.11
N ILE A 325 22.67 3.59 22.48
CA ILE A 325 23.96 2.93 22.18
C ILE A 325 24.03 1.58 22.90
N ASP A 326 23.80 1.56 24.21
CA ASP A 326 23.88 0.33 25.01
C ASP A 326 22.82 -0.71 24.56
N LEU A 327 21.64 -0.25 24.13
CA LEU A 327 20.59 -1.14 23.63
C LEU A 327 20.94 -1.75 22.27
N GLU A 328 21.54 -0.97 21.36
CA GLU A 328 22.00 -1.51 20.06
C GLU A 328 23.07 -2.60 20.27
N GLU A 329 24.01 -2.39 21.20
CA GLU A 329 25.06 -3.37 21.53
C GLU A 329 24.53 -4.65 22.17
N THR A 330 23.29 -4.65 22.68
CA THR A 330 22.65 -5.77 23.37
C THR A 330 21.40 -6.30 22.67
N ASP A 331 21.35 -6.27 21.35
CA ASP A 331 20.25 -6.71 20.49
C ASP A 331 18.94 -5.90 20.60
N GLY A 332 18.95 -4.80 21.33
CA GLY A 332 17.82 -3.86 21.39
C GLY A 332 17.79 -2.92 20.19
N THR A 333 17.58 -3.44 19.01
CA THR A 333 17.60 -2.68 17.74
C THR A 333 16.25 -2.66 17.05
N ALA A 334 15.89 -1.51 16.46
CA ALA A 334 14.76 -1.38 15.54
C ALA A 334 15.16 -1.57 14.07
N ASN A 335 16.36 -2.06 13.78
CA ASN A 335 16.85 -2.27 12.43
C ASN A 335 16.02 -3.34 11.69
N PRO A 336 15.37 -3.02 10.57
CA PRO A 336 14.58 -4.00 9.80
C PRO A 336 15.39 -5.23 9.40
N SER A 337 16.68 -5.09 9.10
CA SER A 337 17.51 -6.22 8.70
C SER A 337 17.73 -7.23 9.83
N TYR A 338 17.48 -6.87 11.07
CA TYR A 338 17.50 -7.80 12.20
C TYR A 338 16.29 -8.75 12.16
N TYR A 339 15.10 -8.26 11.84
CA TYR A 339 13.86 -9.03 11.78
C TYR A 339 13.67 -9.75 10.45
N LEU A 340 14.16 -9.13 9.37
CA LEU A 340 14.15 -9.70 8.01
C LEU A 340 15.52 -10.28 7.64
N GLN A 341 16.36 -10.60 8.63
CA GLN A 341 17.78 -10.94 8.44
C GLN A 341 18.02 -12.21 7.65
N TYR A 342 17.10 -13.16 7.73
CA TYR A 342 17.18 -14.37 6.93
C TYR A 342 16.58 -14.19 5.54
N GLY A 343 16.53 -12.97 5.02
CA GLY A 343 16.17 -12.66 3.64
C GLY A 343 17.07 -13.38 2.61
N SER A 344 17.65 -14.52 3.03
CA SER A 344 18.36 -15.44 2.19
C SER A 344 17.46 -15.96 1.08
N VAL A 345 18.00 -15.93 -0.13
CA VAL A 345 17.41 -16.56 -1.30
C VAL A 345 18.20 -17.79 -1.75
N SER A 346 19.19 -18.19 -0.95
CA SER A 346 19.97 -19.43 -1.16
C SER A 346 19.22 -20.64 -0.66
N GLU A 347 19.51 -21.81 -1.25
CA GLU A 347 19.11 -23.09 -0.69
C GLU A 347 19.91 -23.32 0.60
N ASP A 348 19.22 -23.26 1.72
CA ASP A 348 19.81 -23.38 3.04
C ASP A 348 19.40 -24.69 3.75
N GLU A 349 19.47 -24.66 5.10
CA GLU A 349 19.28 -25.80 5.99
C GLU A 349 17.83 -26.34 6.04
N PHE A 350 16.84 -25.65 5.50
CA PHE A 350 15.47 -26.12 5.61
C PHE A 350 15.23 -27.40 4.81
N GLY A 351 15.95 -27.61 3.69
CA GLY A 351 16.01 -28.89 2.97
C GLY A 351 14.67 -29.53 2.65
N ASP A 352 13.59 -28.78 2.64
CA ASP A 352 12.22 -29.26 2.66
C ASP A 352 11.61 -29.45 1.26
N GLY A 353 12.40 -29.22 0.21
CA GLY A 353 11.96 -29.34 -1.17
C GLY A 353 11.03 -28.20 -1.65
N ASN A 354 10.80 -27.19 -0.84
CA ASN A 354 10.01 -26.01 -1.20
C ASN A 354 10.86 -24.85 -1.73
N PHE A 355 12.16 -25.03 -1.82
CA PHE A 355 13.06 -24.06 -2.44
C PHE A 355 12.72 -23.87 -3.92
N ILE A 356 12.78 -22.64 -4.36
CA ILE A 356 12.73 -22.26 -5.77
C ILE A 356 13.90 -21.33 -6.07
N GLU A 357 14.59 -21.60 -7.16
CA GLU A 357 15.70 -20.75 -7.61
C GLU A 357 15.21 -19.34 -7.91
N PRO A 358 15.96 -18.30 -7.48
CA PRO A 358 15.66 -16.92 -7.85
C PRO A 358 15.76 -16.76 -9.37
N GLU A 359 14.69 -16.30 -9.98
CA GLU A 359 14.63 -16.02 -11.42
C GLU A 359 13.92 -14.69 -11.68
N GLY A 360 14.54 -13.81 -12.46
CA GLY A 360 13.95 -12.59 -12.97
C GLY A 360 13.94 -12.56 -14.49
N LYS A 361 12.83 -12.18 -15.09
CA LYS A 361 12.64 -12.12 -16.54
C LYS A 361 11.87 -10.87 -16.94
N LEU A 362 12.35 -10.19 -17.98
CA LEU A 362 11.64 -9.12 -18.66
C LEU A 362 11.36 -9.51 -20.10
N ASP A 363 10.07 -9.69 -20.45
CA ASP A 363 9.60 -10.02 -21.79
C ASP A 363 8.96 -8.77 -22.41
N PHE A 364 9.70 -8.13 -23.30
CA PHE A 364 9.27 -6.91 -23.99
C PHE A 364 8.12 -7.18 -24.98
N SER A 365 8.08 -8.37 -25.57
CA SER A 365 7.04 -8.75 -26.53
C SER A 365 5.70 -9.02 -25.84
N ALA A 366 5.75 -9.63 -24.66
CA ALA A 366 4.58 -9.91 -23.84
C ALA A 366 4.20 -8.74 -22.94
N GLN A 367 5.02 -7.67 -22.88
CA GLN A 367 4.90 -6.56 -21.95
C GLN A 367 4.77 -7.04 -20.49
N LYS A 368 5.62 -7.99 -20.12
CA LYS A 368 5.56 -8.67 -18.84
C LYS A 368 6.94 -8.78 -18.19
N MET A 369 7.01 -8.44 -16.90
CA MET A 369 8.19 -8.68 -16.07
C MET A 369 7.79 -9.56 -14.88
N THR A 370 8.59 -10.61 -14.62
CA THR A 370 8.29 -11.58 -13.56
C THR A 370 9.51 -11.84 -12.71
N PHE A 371 9.26 -12.14 -11.42
CA PHE A 371 10.26 -12.61 -10.48
C PHE A 371 9.69 -13.78 -9.71
N GLN A 372 10.56 -14.73 -9.38
CA GLN A 372 10.28 -15.76 -8.39
C GLN A 372 11.49 -15.94 -7.50
N PHE A 373 11.27 -16.20 -6.22
CA PHE A 373 12.31 -16.44 -5.23
C PHE A 373 11.72 -16.95 -3.92
N VAL A 374 12.57 -17.41 -3.04
CA VAL A 374 12.22 -17.67 -1.63
C VAL A 374 12.62 -16.50 -0.76
N PHE A 375 11.98 -16.38 0.40
CA PHE A 375 12.37 -15.44 1.43
C PHE A 375 12.23 -16.12 2.80
N SER A 376 13.28 -16.10 3.60
CA SER A 376 13.28 -16.59 4.97
C SER A 376 13.18 -15.42 5.94
N HIS A 377 12.44 -15.60 7.01
CA HIS A 377 12.38 -14.64 8.13
C HIS A 377 12.28 -15.41 9.46
N ASN A 378 12.60 -14.73 10.58
CA ASN A 378 12.73 -15.36 11.89
C ASN A 378 11.53 -16.18 12.34
N MET A 379 10.32 -15.76 11.99
CA MET A 379 9.08 -16.37 12.45
C MET A 379 8.60 -17.52 11.57
N GLY A 380 9.19 -17.68 10.37
CA GLY A 380 8.89 -18.76 9.46
C GLY A 380 9.66 -20.04 9.80
N SER A 381 9.12 -21.20 9.47
CA SER A 381 9.78 -22.51 9.66
C SER A 381 10.26 -23.13 8.37
N GLY A 382 10.30 -22.38 7.29
CA GLY A 382 10.69 -22.83 5.95
C GLY A 382 10.69 -21.70 4.95
N TYR A 383 10.83 -22.04 3.67
CA TYR A 383 10.85 -21.03 2.61
C TYR A 383 9.47 -20.46 2.33
N THR A 384 9.33 -19.15 2.50
CA THR A 384 8.22 -18.40 1.94
C THR A 384 8.50 -18.16 0.46
N ARG A 385 7.67 -18.73 -0.43
CA ARG A 385 7.80 -18.55 -1.87
C ARG A 385 7.08 -17.31 -2.33
N ILE A 386 7.74 -16.54 -3.18
CA ILE A 386 7.25 -15.26 -3.70
C ILE A 386 7.28 -15.29 -5.22
N TYR A 387 6.15 -14.90 -5.83
CA TYR A 387 5.98 -14.78 -7.27
C TYR A 387 5.44 -13.39 -7.60
N VAL A 388 6.17 -12.65 -8.38
CA VAL A 388 5.82 -11.27 -8.76
C VAL A 388 5.55 -11.17 -10.24
N THR A 389 4.50 -10.47 -10.61
CA THR A 389 4.15 -10.19 -11.99
C THR A 389 3.83 -8.71 -12.18
N TYR A 390 4.49 -8.10 -13.13
CA TYR A 390 4.19 -6.79 -13.70
C TYR A 390 3.64 -6.99 -15.10
N GLU A 391 2.51 -6.36 -15.43
CA GLU A 391 1.89 -6.41 -16.76
C GLU A 391 1.49 -4.99 -17.19
N LYS A 392 1.77 -4.64 -18.47
CA LYS A 392 1.43 -3.35 -19.08
C LYS A 392 0.43 -3.48 -20.21
#